data_8b8f54e6b15be35ab67a63de70676958
#
_entry.id   8b8f54e6b15be35ab67a63de70676958
#
_cell.length_a   1.000
_cell.length_b   1.000
_cell.length_c   1.000
_cell.angle_alpha   90.00
_cell.angle_beta   90.00
_cell.angle_gamma   90.00
#
_symmetry.space_group_name_H-M   'P 1'
#
loop_
_entity.id
_entity.type
_entity.pdbx_description
1 polymer ?
#
loop_
_entity_poly.entity_id
_entity_poly.type
_entity_poly.pdbx_seq_one_letter_code
_entity_poly.pdbx_strand_id
1 'polypeptide(L)'
;MLDLLRCVNPHEDTWLVASLKAISNRFVLDGTLGCPVCHAQYAIRNGVADFRQSGDAGHTLPEHFPLSFSRDELAVRMGAFLNATEPGATLVLGGSWAEAAQEVSVMTETRVLAVNPGRAVEESETVGLLRVSRDLPLAPGSVLGVAVDETISPEMISSALRALRPGGRLVGPMSIDPPLDLTVLARDERHWVAERAMEMVSLRRAGTTE
;
A
#
# COMPACT_ATOMS: atom_id res chain seq x y z
N MET A 1 -9.03 -2.37 7.72
CA MET A 1 -7.67 -2.31 7.10
C MET A 1 -6.54 -2.75 8.04
N LEU A 2 -6.74 -2.74 9.37
CA LEU A 2 -5.72 -3.25 10.32
C LEU A 2 -5.40 -4.74 10.10
N ASP A 3 -6.34 -5.49 9.59
CA ASP A 3 -6.24 -6.90 9.22
C ASP A 3 -5.18 -7.21 8.14
N LEU A 4 -4.77 -6.22 7.39
CA LEU A 4 -3.71 -6.35 6.37
C LEU A 4 -2.31 -6.13 6.94
N LEU A 5 -2.20 -5.51 8.12
CA LEU A 5 -0.91 -5.06 8.65
C LEU A 5 -0.11 -6.21 9.28
N ARG A 6 1.21 -6.18 9.02
CA ARG A 6 2.20 -7.14 9.49
C ARG A 6 3.37 -6.44 10.16
N CYS A 7 4.09 -7.18 10.97
CA CYS A 7 5.35 -6.70 11.52
C CYS A 7 6.39 -6.52 10.41
N VAL A 8 7.15 -5.43 10.47
CA VAL A 8 8.23 -5.15 9.50
C VAL A 8 9.59 -5.69 9.92
N ASN A 9 9.72 -6.23 11.15
CA ASN A 9 10.97 -6.81 11.62
C ASN A 9 11.25 -8.18 10.97
N PRO A 10 12.52 -8.57 10.82
CA PRO A 10 12.92 -9.82 10.18
C PRO A 10 12.62 -11.04 11.08
N HIS A 11 11.44 -11.60 10.91
CA HIS A 11 11.00 -12.88 11.49
C HIS A 11 9.87 -13.45 10.62
N GLU A 12 9.25 -14.55 11.00
CA GLU A 12 8.10 -15.13 10.31
C GLU A 12 6.95 -14.12 10.17
N ASP A 13 6.20 -14.21 9.07
CA ASP A 13 5.09 -13.29 8.80
C ASP A 13 4.03 -13.38 9.91
N THR A 14 3.80 -12.27 10.59
CA THR A 14 3.00 -12.25 11.82
C THR A 14 2.02 -11.09 11.87
N TRP A 15 0.78 -11.42 12.22
CA TRP A 15 -0.27 -10.45 12.48
C TRP A 15 0.05 -9.57 13.68
N LEU A 16 -0.35 -8.31 13.60
CA LEU A 16 -0.22 -7.38 14.70
C LEU A 16 -1.48 -7.43 15.59
N VAL A 17 -1.27 -7.34 16.88
CA VAL A 17 -2.34 -7.24 17.87
C VAL A 17 -2.58 -5.76 18.18
N ALA A 18 -3.81 -5.32 17.99
CA ALA A 18 -4.21 -3.93 18.24
C ALA A 18 -4.66 -3.73 19.70
N SER A 19 -4.08 -2.74 20.36
CA SER A 19 -4.55 -2.18 21.63
C SER A 19 -5.08 -0.77 21.38
N LEU A 20 -6.40 -0.60 21.40
CA LEU A 20 -7.06 0.62 20.97
C LEU A 20 -7.36 1.50 22.21
N LYS A 21 -6.99 2.79 22.14
CA LYS A 21 -7.21 3.78 23.21
C LYS A 21 -8.35 4.74 22.90
N ALA A 22 -8.45 5.17 21.63
CA ALA A 22 -9.51 6.06 21.18
C ALA A 22 -10.03 5.61 19.81
N ILE A 23 -11.35 5.54 19.70
CA ILE A 23 -12.06 5.19 18.47
C ILE A 23 -13.16 6.24 18.27
N SER A 24 -13.33 6.74 17.06
CA SER A 24 -14.41 7.59 16.65
C SER A 24 -15.02 7.06 15.34
N ASN A 25 -16.34 6.88 15.31
CA ASN A 25 -17.05 6.42 14.09
C ASN A 25 -16.39 5.23 13.36
N ARG A 26 -15.89 4.23 14.12
CA ARG A 26 -15.15 3.06 13.60
C ARG A 26 -13.70 3.33 13.16
N PHE A 27 -13.20 4.56 13.29
CA PHE A 27 -11.79 4.91 13.08
C PHE A 27 -11.00 4.76 14.37
N VAL A 28 -9.81 4.20 14.26
CA VAL A 28 -8.87 4.15 15.38
C VAL A 28 -8.07 5.43 15.38
N LEU A 29 -8.38 6.33 16.28
CA LEU A 29 -7.65 7.60 16.43
C LEU A 29 -6.32 7.37 17.14
N ASP A 30 -6.34 6.65 18.27
CA ASP A 30 -5.15 6.38 19.06
C ASP A 30 -5.11 4.93 19.51
N GLY A 31 -3.91 4.36 19.47
CA GLY A 31 -3.68 2.98 19.84
C GLY A 31 -2.24 2.54 19.64
N THR A 32 -2.02 1.25 19.75
CA THR A 32 -0.73 0.59 19.51
C THR A 32 -0.97 -0.73 18.79
N LEU A 33 -0.16 -1.01 17.80
CA LEU A 33 -0.08 -2.31 17.15
C LEU A 33 1.17 -3.03 17.69
N GLY A 34 0.99 -4.17 18.33
CA GLY A 34 2.07 -4.96 18.95
C GLY A 34 2.33 -6.23 18.15
N CYS A 35 3.61 -6.54 17.92
CA CYS A 35 4.01 -7.83 17.38
C CYS A 35 4.11 -8.88 18.51
N PRO A 36 3.40 -9.99 18.44
CA PRO A 36 3.48 -11.02 19.49
C PRO A 36 4.79 -11.81 19.47
N VAL A 37 5.57 -11.75 18.39
CA VAL A 37 6.84 -12.49 18.24
C VAL A 37 8.02 -11.67 18.74
N CYS A 38 8.23 -10.47 18.20
CA CYS A 38 9.40 -9.64 18.55
C CYS A 38 9.10 -8.51 19.53
N HIS A 39 7.85 -8.38 19.97
CA HIS A 39 7.37 -7.36 20.91
C HIS A 39 7.53 -5.91 20.42
N ALA A 40 7.84 -5.70 19.12
CA ALA A 40 7.84 -4.38 18.52
C ALA A 40 6.46 -3.73 18.65
N GLN A 41 6.44 -2.43 18.88
CA GLN A 41 5.24 -1.64 19.04
C GLN A 41 5.22 -0.49 18.02
N TYR A 42 4.10 -0.35 17.33
CA TYR A 42 3.85 0.69 16.33
C TYR A 42 2.68 1.54 16.82
N ALA A 43 2.91 2.85 16.94
CA ALA A 43 1.89 3.75 17.46
C ALA A 43 0.86 4.09 16.38
N ILE A 44 -0.41 4.16 16.77
CA ILE A 44 -1.44 4.86 16.01
C ILE A 44 -1.69 6.19 16.72
N ARG A 45 -1.55 7.30 16.01
CA ARG A 45 -1.79 8.65 16.52
C ARG A 45 -2.56 9.46 15.48
N ASN A 46 -3.68 10.06 15.88
CA ASN A 46 -4.55 10.82 15.00
C ASN A 46 -4.88 10.04 13.71
N GLY A 47 -5.22 8.74 13.84
CA GLY A 47 -5.55 7.87 12.72
C GLY A 47 -4.37 7.36 11.89
N VAL A 48 -3.16 7.82 12.13
CA VAL A 48 -1.96 7.44 11.37
C VAL A 48 -1.22 6.31 12.09
N ALA A 49 -1.05 5.17 11.44
CA ALA A 49 -0.21 4.08 11.94
C ALA A 49 1.26 4.30 11.53
N ASP A 50 2.15 4.40 12.53
CA ASP A 50 3.56 4.75 12.34
C ASP A 50 4.47 3.52 12.51
N PHE A 51 5.03 3.06 11.39
CA PHE A 51 5.95 1.92 11.30
C PHE A 51 7.42 2.34 11.15
N ARG A 52 7.72 3.62 11.28
CA ARG A 52 9.11 4.10 11.22
C ARG A 52 9.89 3.60 12.43
N GLN A 53 11.16 3.29 12.21
CA GLN A 53 12.05 2.87 13.30
C GLN A 53 12.59 4.08 14.07
N SER A 54 13.03 3.84 15.31
CA SER A 54 13.69 4.86 16.13
C SER A 54 14.97 5.33 15.42
N GLY A 55 15.01 6.59 15.01
CA GLY A 55 16.08 7.19 14.20
C GLY A 55 15.62 7.76 12.86
N ASP A 56 14.53 7.27 12.30
CA ASP A 56 13.95 7.76 11.04
C ASP A 56 12.97 8.94 11.25
N ALA A 57 12.83 9.38 12.50
CA ALA A 57 11.87 10.43 12.90
C ALA A 57 12.16 11.82 12.30
N GLY A 58 13.29 12.01 11.62
CA GLY A 58 13.74 13.31 11.11
C GLY A 58 13.12 13.77 9.78
N HIS A 59 12.45 12.89 9.06
CA HIS A 59 11.81 13.28 7.80
C HIS A 59 10.44 13.92 8.05
N THR A 60 10.42 15.25 8.04
CA THR A 60 9.17 16.03 8.05
C THR A 60 8.55 15.96 6.66
N LEU A 61 7.39 15.35 6.57
CA LEU A 61 6.62 15.34 5.31
C LEU A 61 6.05 16.74 5.02
N PRO A 62 5.94 17.12 3.74
CA PRO A 62 5.33 18.38 3.35
C PRO A 62 3.85 18.43 3.75
N GLU A 63 3.26 19.61 3.74
CA GLU A 63 1.82 19.78 3.90
C GLU A 63 1.08 19.06 2.76
N HIS A 64 1.51 19.36 1.52
CA HIS A 64 1.09 18.68 0.31
C HIS A 64 2.30 18.37 -0.57
N PHE A 65 2.25 17.25 -1.28
CA PHE A 65 3.20 17.00 -2.37
C PHE A 65 2.81 17.82 -3.59
N PRO A 66 3.79 18.32 -4.38
CA PRO A 66 3.50 18.99 -5.65
C PRO A 66 2.86 17.99 -6.62
N LEU A 67 1.74 18.39 -7.22
CA LEU A 67 1.02 17.58 -8.19
C LEU A 67 1.22 18.14 -9.59
N SER A 68 1.48 17.24 -10.56
CA SER A 68 1.54 17.60 -11.98
C SER A 68 0.15 17.62 -12.65
N PHE A 69 -0.85 17.08 -11.97
CA PHE A 69 -2.23 16.94 -12.43
C PHE A 69 -3.19 17.29 -11.30
N SER A 70 -4.45 17.56 -11.60
CA SER A 70 -5.48 17.66 -10.57
C SER A 70 -5.68 16.32 -9.87
N ARG A 71 -6.26 16.33 -8.66
CA ARG A 71 -6.56 15.08 -7.93
C ARG A 71 -7.51 14.17 -8.70
N ASP A 72 -8.50 14.75 -9.38
CA ASP A 72 -9.43 13.98 -10.22
C ASP A 72 -8.73 13.30 -11.41
N GLU A 73 -7.80 14.00 -12.07
CA GLU A 73 -7.00 13.41 -13.14
C GLU A 73 -6.08 12.30 -12.63
N LEU A 74 -5.48 12.49 -11.44
CA LEU A 74 -4.69 11.45 -10.79
C LEU A 74 -5.56 10.23 -10.45
N ALA A 75 -6.79 10.45 -9.98
CA ALA A 75 -7.71 9.36 -9.68
C ALA A 75 -8.05 8.54 -10.93
N VAL A 76 -8.36 9.19 -12.04
CA VAL A 76 -8.60 8.52 -13.33
C VAL A 76 -7.36 7.73 -13.76
N ARG A 77 -6.17 8.32 -13.68
CA ARG A 77 -4.91 7.65 -14.03
C ARG A 77 -4.66 6.43 -13.16
N MET A 78 -4.81 6.56 -11.83
CA MET A 78 -4.59 5.45 -10.90
C MET A 78 -5.61 4.33 -11.10
N GLY A 79 -6.88 4.67 -11.32
CA GLY A 79 -7.91 3.68 -11.65
C GLY A 79 -7.53 2.85 -12.88
N ALA A 80 -7.05 3.50 -13.94
CA ALA A 80 -6.61 2.84 -15.17
C ALA A 80 -5.29 2.06 -15.00
N PHE A 81 -4.27 2.67 -14.41
CA PHE A 81 -2.95 2.06 -14.25
C PHE A 81 -3.00 0.82 -13.36
N LEU A 82 -3.71 0.91 -12.24
CA LEU A 82 -3.85 -0.18 -11.28
C LEU A 82 -4.96 -1.16 -11.63
N ASN A 83 -5.69 -0.95 -12.75
CA ASN A 83 -6.85 -1.75 -13.14
C ASN A 83 -7.84 -1.94 -11.98
N ALA A 84 -8.21 -0.82 -11.33
CA ALA A 84 -9.01 -0.80 -10.12
C ALA A 84 -10.51 -1.02 -10.44
N THR A 85 -10.85 -2.20 -10.94
CA THR A 85 -12.21 -2.58 -11.38
C THR A 85 -12.94 -3.45 -10.38
N GLU A 86 -12.34 -3.74 -9.22
CA GLU A 86 -12.89 -4.63 -8.21
C GLU A 86 -13.28 -3.83 -6.94
N PRO A 87 -14.57 -3.56 -6.72
CA PRO A 87 -15.04 -2.84 -5.56
C PRO A 87 -14.60 -3.52 -4.25
N GLY A 88 -14.21 -2.72 -3.26
CA GLY A 88 -13.73 -3.21 -1.96
C GLY A 88 -12.32 -3.77 -1.95
N ALA A 89 -11.65 -3.91 -3.11
CA ALA A 89 -10.22 -4.24 -3.15
C ALA A 89 -9.38 -3.16 -2.46
N THR A 90 -8.15 -3.48 -2.11
CA THR A 90 -7.24 -2.52 -1.46
C THR A 90 -6.16 -2.08 -2.44
N LEU A 91 -5.97 -0.77 -2.55
CA LEU A 91 -4.88 -0.11 -3.27
C LEU A 91 -3.92 0.53 -2.27
N VAL A 92 -2.67 0.69 -2.66
CA VAL A 92 -1.64 1.41 -1.90
C VAL A 92 -1.12 2.56 -2.75
N LEU A 93 -1.19 3.77 -2.23
CA LEU A 93 -0.71 4.98 -2.91
C LEU A 93 0.38 5.64 -2.05
N GLY A 94 1.58 5.78 -2.57
CA GLY A 94 2.73 6.34 -1.87
C GLY A 94 3.16 7.70 -2.43
N GLY A 95 3.65 8.57 -1.53
CA GLY A 95 4.17 9.89 -1.88
C GLY A 95 3.12 10.79 -2.52
N SER A 96 3.42 11.39 -3.66
CA SER A 96 2.51 12.30 -4.38
C SER A 96 1.21 11.64 -4.85
N TRP A 97 1.21 10.33 -5.14
CA TRP A 97 -0.01 9.61 -5.49
C TRP A 97 -1.02 9.55 -4.34
N ALA A 98 -0.54 9.58 -3.10
CA ALA A 98 -1.38 9.56 -1.91
C ALA A 98 -2.23 10.84 -1.73
N GLU A 99 -1.87 11.95 -2.40
CA GLU A 99 -2.64 13.19 -2.39
C GLU A 99 -4.04 13.05 -3.02
N ALA A 100 -4.22 12.06 -3.91
CA ALA A 100 -5.50 11.75 -4.54
C ALA A 100 -6.20 10.52 -3.93
N ALA A 101 -5.80 10.09 -2.73
CA ALA A 101 -6.29 8.85 -2.12
C ALA A 101 -7.82 8.82 -1.96
N GLN A 102 -8.43 9.95 -1.59
CA GLN A 102 -9.87 10.06 -1.41
C GLN A 102 -10.61 9.97 -2.75
N GLU A 103 -10.13 10.70 -3.76
CA GLU A 103 -10.72 10.73 -5.10
C GLU A 103 -10.61 9.37 -5.77
N VAL A 104 -9.45 8.68 -5.64
CA VAL A 104 -9.26 7.31 -6.12
C VAL A 104 -10.25 6.37 -5.45
N SER A 105 -10.35 6.43 -4.12
CA SER A 105 -11.22 5.53 -3.36
C SER A 105 -12.69 5.69 -3.75
N VAL A 106 -13.16 6.92 -3.89
CA VAL A 106 -14.55 7.21 -4.29
C VAL A 106 -14.83 6.76 -5.73
N MET A 107 -13.92 7.08 -6.65
CA MET A 107 -14.12 6.79 -8.07
C MET A 107 -14.09 5.29 -8.39
N THR A 108 -13.22 4.53 -7.69
CA THR A 108 -13.01 3.09 -7.97
C THR A 108 -13.73 2.17 -6.99
N GLU A 109 -14.43 2.73 -6.00
CA GLU A 109 -15.08 1.99 -4.90
C GLU A 109 -14.11 1.06 -4.16
N THR A 110 -12.81 1.42 -4.12
CA THR A 110 -11.75 0.64 -3.45
C THR A 110 -11.38 1.24 -2.10
N ARG A 111 -10.69 0.45 -1.28
CA ARG A 111 -10.02 0.95 -0.08
C ARG A 111 -8.61 1.40 -0.44
N VAL A 112 -8.17 2.52 0.10
CA VAL A 112 -6.82 3.05 -0.17
C VAL A 112 -6.01 3.12 1.12
N LEU A 113 -4.78 2.60 1.08
CA LEU A 113 -3.75 2.84 2.08
C LEU A 113 -2.80 3.91 1.53
N ALA A 114 -2.89 5.11 2.08
CA ALA A 114 -2.01 6.22 1.74
C ALA A 114 -0.71 6.11 2.56
N VAL A 115 0.40 5.92 1.87
CA VAL A 115 1.73 5.70 2.45
C VAL A 115 2.55 6.98 2.36
N ASN A 116 3.00 7.47 3.50
CA ASN A 116 3.74 8.73 3.62
C ASN A 116 3.05 9.91 2.90
N PRO A 117 1.72 10.07 3.01
CA PRO A 117 1.02 11.19 2.36
C PRO A 117 1.48 12.53 2.94
N GLY A 118 1.19 13.64 2.25
CA GLY A 118 1.29 14.98 2.82
C GLY A 118 0.48 15.10 4.11
N ARG A 119 0.84 16.05 4.99
CA ARG A 119 0.21 16.17 6.31
C ARG A 119 -1.26 16.56 6.29
N ALA A 120 -1.71 17.19 5.20
CA ALA A 120 -3.10 17.58 5.03
C ALA A 120 -4.01 16.49 4.43
N VAL A 121 -3.45 15.33 4.07
CA VAL A 121 -4.27 14.17 3.67
C VAL A 121 -4.89 13.56 4.92
N GLU A 122 -6.21 13.45 4.92
CA GLU A 122 -6.99 12.95 6.05
C GLU A 122 -7.44 11.50 5.83
N GLU A 123 -7.64 10.77 6.93
CA GLU A 123 -8.25 9.45 6.89
C GLU A 123 -9.76 9.52 6.61
N SER A 124 -10.31 8.45 6.06
CA SER A 124 -11.75 8.28 5.88
C SER A 124 -12.16 6.82 6.03
N GLU A 125 -13.45 6.49 5.87
CA GLU A 125 -13.91 5.09 5.94
C GLU A 125 -13.17 4.16 4.97
N THR A 126 -12.70 4.70 3.87
CA THR A 126 -12.05 3.97 2.80
C THR A 126 -10.58 4.32 2.62
N VAL A 127 -10.06 5.33 3.33
CA VAL A 127 -8.66 5.74 3.27
C VAL A 127 -8.00 5.59 4.63
N GLY A 128 -6.97 4.75 4.72
CA GLY A 128 -6.11 4.60 5.90
C GLY A 128 -4.74 5.24 5.67
N LEU A 129 -4.11 5.75 6.74
CA LEU A 129 -2.84 6.45 6.66
C LEU A 129 -1.71 5.65 7.31
N LEU A 130 -0.60 5.50 6.61
CA LEU A 130 0.61 4.83 7.08
C LEU A 130 1.83 5.75 7.00
N ARG A 131 2.70 5.65 8.00
CA ARG A 131 4.07 6.18 7.99
C ARG A 131 5.05 5.02 7.99
N VAL A 132 5.90 4.96 6.98
CA VAL A 132 6.90 3.89 6.83
C VAL A 132 8.25 4.49 6.45
N SER A 133 9.35 3.82 6.74
CA SER A 133 10.70 4.21 6.29
C SER A 133 11.21 3.34 5.16
N ARG A 134 11.04 2.04 5.22
CA ARG A 134 11.63 1.09 4.27
C ARG A 134 10.64 0.11 3.68
N ASP A 135 9.91 -0.61 4.53
CA ASP A 135 9.06 -1.72 4.15
C ASP A 135 7.58 -1.39 4.33
N LEU A 136 6.76 -1.80 3.40
CA LEU A 136 5.31 -1.78 3.57
C LEU A 136 4.90 -2.88 4.56
N PRO A 137 4.22 -2.54 5.65
CA PRO A 137 3.79 -3.49 6.67
C PRO A 137 2.55 -4.29 6.23
N LEU A 138 2.59 -4.92 5.07
CA LEU A 138 1.43 -5.55 4.45
C LEU A 138 1.62 -7.06 4.27
N ALA A 139 0.53 -7.79 4.45
CA ALA A 139 0.48 -9.22 4.19
C ALA A 139 0.81 -9.54 2.72
N PRO A 140 1.48 -10.66 2.44
CA PRO A 140 1.71 -11.12 1.08
C PRO A 140 0.38 -11.31 0.32
N GLY A 141 0.34 -10.85 -0.93
CA GLY A 141 -0.82 -11.04 -1.80
C GLY A 141 -2.11 -10.35 -1.34
N SER A 142 -2.02 -9.32 -0.50
CA SER A 142 -3.18 -8.69 0.14
C SER A 142 -3.74 -7.47 -0.60
N VAL A 143 -3.02 -6.94 -1.60
CA VAL A 143 -3.43 -5.72 -2.30
C VAL A 143 -3.56 -5.93 -3.82
N LEU A 144 -4.52 -5.23 -4.41
CA LEU A 144 -4.77 -5.26 -5.86
C LEU A 144 -3.71 -4.46 -6.63
N GLY A 145 -3.27 -3.34 -6.08
CA GLY A 145 -2.35 -2.47 -6.77
C GLY A 145 -1.56 -1.57 -5.83
N VAL A 146 -0.37 -1.19 -6.26
CA VAL A 146 0.53 -0.27 -5.55
C VAL A 146 1.02 0.79 -6.54
N ALA A 147 0.92 2.06 -6.20
CA ALA A 147 1.55 3.16 -6.94
C ALA A 147 2.50 3.93 -6.03
N VAL A 148 3.71 4.15 -6.50
CA VAL A 148 4.79 4.80 -5.76
C VAL A 148 5.55 5.77 -6.66
N ASP A 149 6.10 6.84 -6.08
CA ASP A 149 6.88 7.85 -6.78
C ASP A 149 8.38 7.83 -6.38
N GLU A 150 9.14 8.83 -6.78
CA GLU A 150 10.58 8.93 -6.52
C GLU A 150 10.93 9.12 -5.04
N THR A 151 9.96 9.35 -4.16
CA THR A 151 10.20 9.55 -2.72
C THR A 151 10.39 8.25 -1.95
N ILE A 152 10.20 7.11 -2.61
CA ILE A 152 10.29 5.79 -1.98
C ILE A 152 11.70 5.20 -2.05
N SER A 153 12.00 4.30 -1.11
CA SER A 153 13.23 3.51 -1.15
C SER A 153 13.12 2.27 -2.05
N PRO A 154 14.22 1.77 -2.61
CA PRO A 154 14.21 0.51 -3.38
C PRO A 154 13.69 -0.69 -2.57
N GLU A 155 13.91 -0.71 -1.25
CA GLU A 155 13.42 -1.78 -0.36
C GLU A 155 11.90 -1.79 -0.32
N MET A 156 11.25 -0.61 -0.42
CA MET A 156 9.80 -0.51 -0.47
C MET A 156 9.21 -1.16 -1.72
N ILE A 157 9.90 -1.11 -2.86
CA ILE A 157 9.50 -1.83 -4.08
C ILE A 157 9.42 -3.35 -3.83
N SER A 158 10.40 -3.92 -3.13
CA SER A 158 10.41 -5.35 -2.80
C SER A 158 9.25 -5.74 -1.89
N SER A 159 8.93 -4.90 -0.89
CA SER A 159 7.78 -5.13 -0.01
C SER A 159 6.44 -4.90 -0.73
N ALA A 160 6.37 -3.94 -1.66
CA ALA A 160 5.22 -3.73 -2.54
C ALA A 160 4.94 -4.95 -3.42
N LEU A 161 5.98 -5.51 -4.04
CA LEU A 161 5.88 -6.72 -4.86
C LEU A 161 5.34 -7.91 -4.04
N ARG A 162 5.84 -8.09 -2.82
CA ARG A 162 5.35 -9.13 -1.91
C ARG A 162 3.87 -8.94 -1.58
N ALA A 163 3.45 -7.71 -1.34
CA ALA A 163 2.07 -7.38 -0.98
C ALA A 163 1.08 -7.50 -2.15
N LEU A 164 1.55 -7.40 -3.41
CA LEU A 164 0.71 -7.58 -4.58
C LEU A 164 0.17 -9.00 -4.69
N ARG A 165 -1.12 -9.12 -4.95
CA ARG A 165 -1.73 -10.39 -5.33
C ARG A 165 -1.38 -10.77 -6.79
N PRO A 166 -1.52 -12.06 -7.20
CA PRO A 166 -1.47 -12.43 -8.61
C PRO A 166 -2.45 -11.59 -9.45
N GLY A 167 -2.01 -11.10 -10.61
CA GLY A 167 -2.76 -10.15 -11.46
C GLY A 167 -2.80 -8.72 -10.93
N GLY A 168 -2.18 -8.44 -9.77
CA GLY A 168 -2.05 -7.08 -9.24
C GLY A 168 -1.01 -6.26 -9.99
N ARG A 169 -1.15 -4.92 -9.96
CA ARG A 169 -0.28 -4.00 -10.70
C ARG A 169 0.54 -3.10 -9.79
N LEU A 170 1.78 -2.87 -10.21
CA LEU A 170 2.70 -1.92 -9.60
C LEU A 170 2.97 -0.79 -10.59
N VAL A 171 2.84 0.44 -10.12
CA VAL A 171 3.27 1.66 -10.80
C VAL A 171 4.49 2.19 -10.08
N GLY A 172 5.57 2.39 -10.80
CA GLY A 172 6.82 2.94 -10.25
C GLY A 172 7.42 4.02 -11.14
N PRO A 173 8.35 4.83 -10.59
CA PRO A 173 9.02 5.89 -11.34
C PRO A 173 10.06 5.31 -12.29
N MET A 174 10.35 6.00 -13.39
CA MET A 174 11.39 5.61 -14.37
C MET A 174 12.82 5.63 -13.79
N SER A 175 13.03 6.26 -12.65
CA SER A 175 14.30 6.27 -11.92
C SER A 175 14.65 4.92 -11.26
N ILE A 176 13.67 4.01 -11.15
CA ILE A 176 13.83 2.67 -10.57
C ILE A 176 13.37 1.64 -11.61
N ASP A 177 14.19 0.64 -11.88
CA ASP A 177 13.81 -0.44 -12.81
C ASP A 177 12.67 -1.29 -12.23
N PRO A 178 11.70 -1.69 -13.07
CA PRO A 178 10.66 -2.61 -12.64
C PRO A 178 11.26 -3.96 -12.21
N PRO A 179 10.74 -4.58 -11.13
CA PRO A 179 11.16 -5.91 -10.70
C PRO A 179 11.04 -6.95 -11.81
N LEU A 180 12.03 -7.87 -11.91
CA LEU A 180 12.08 -8.89 -12.96
C LEU A 180 10.88 -9.87 -12.91
N ASP A 181 10.26 -10.03 -11.74
CA ASP A 181 9.11 -10.90 -11.53
C ASP A 181 7.79 -10.29 -12.04
N LEU A 182 7.84 -9.09 -12.59
CA LEU A 182 6.69 -8.39 -13.16
C LEU A 182 6.77 -8.31 -14.68
N THR A 183 5.63 -8.41 -15.34
CA THR A 183 5.50 -8.11 -16.77
C THR A 183 5.20 -6.64 -16.96
N VAL A 184 6.09 -5.90 -17.61
CA VAL A 184 5.87 -4.49 -17.93
C VAL A 184 4.76 -4.37 -18.99
N LEU A 185 3.69 -3.65 -18.66
CA LEU A 185 2.55 -3.42 -19.53
C LEU A 185 2.66 -2.12 -20.32
N ALA A 186 3.19 -1.07 -19.67
CA ALA A 186 3.32 0.26 -20.27
C ALA A 186 4.48 1.04 -19.62
N ARG A 187 4.99 2.02 -20.38
CA ARG A 187 5.96 3.02 -19.90
C ARG A 187 5.61 4.37 -20.52
N ASP A 188 5.75 5.43 -19.75
CA ASP A 188 5.78 6.81 -20.23
C ASP A 188 7.11 7.48 -19.84
N GLU A 189 7.21 8.80 -19.96
CA GLU A 189 8.43 9.55 -19.62
C GLU A 189 8.76 9.54 -18.11
N ARG A 190 7.79 9.24 -17.24
CA ARG A 190 7.91 9.36 -15.79
C ARG A 190 7.72 8.05 -15.05
N HIS A 191 6.85 7.18 -15.55
CA HIS A 191 6.41 6.00 -14.83
C HIS A 191 6.39 4.76 -15.73
N TRP A 192 6.49 3.62 -15.10
CA TRP A 192 6.16 2.33 -15.68
C TRP A 192 4.99 1.68 -14.92
N VAL A 193 4.25 0.87 -15.63
CA VAL A 193 3.17 0.02 -15.09
C VAL A 193 3.55 -1.43 -15.38
N ALA A 194 3.57 -2.25 -14.34
CA ALA A 194 3.89 -3.66 -14.49
C ALA A 194 2.89 -4.53 -13.68
N GLU A 195 2.68 -5.75 -14.11
CA GLU A 195 1.69 -6.67 -13.56
C GLU A 195 2.36 -7.95 -13.04
N ARG A 196 1.93 -8.41 -11.87
CA ARG A 196 2.34 -9.70 -11.33
C ARG A 196 1.61 -10.83 -12.07
N ALA A 197 2.35 -11.78 -12.60
CA ALA A 197 1.78 -12.91 -13.32
C ALA A 197 0.71 -13.63 -12.49
N MET A 198 -0.36 -14.06 -13.15
CA MET A 198 -1.35 -14.96 -12.54
C MET A 198 -0.76 -16.37 -12.49
N GLU A 199 -0.71 -16.95 -11.30
CA GLU A 199 -0.37 -18.37 -11.15
C GLU A 199 -1.52 -19.22 -11.72
N MET A 200 -1.28 -19.88 -12.85
CA MET A 200 -2.23 -20.86 -13.37
C MET A 200 -2.09 -22.16 -12.57
N VAL A 201 -3.01 -22.41 -11.64
CA VAL A 201 -3.11 -23.71 -10.98
C VAL A 201 -3.68 -24.71 -11.96
N SER A 202 -2.82 -25.59 -12.49
CA SER A 202 -3.24 -26.74 -13.29
C SER A 202 -3.94 -27.77 -12.41
N LEU A 203 -5.26 -27.78 -12.40
CA LEU A 203 -6.03 -28.84 -11.75
C LEU A 203 -5.87 -30.14 -12.55
N ARG A 204 -4.99 -31.04 -12.14
CA ARG A 204 -4.99 -32.42 -12.63
C ARG A 204 -6.25 -33.11 -12.13
N ARG A 205 -7.13 -33.50 -13.04
CA ARG A 205 -8.24 -34.43 -12.73
C ARG A 205 -7.62 -35.71 -12.19
N ALA A 206 -7.95 -36.08 -10.96
CA ALA A 206 -7.66 -37.40 -10.46
C ALA A 206 -8.37 -38.41 -11.37
N GLY A 207 -7.59 -39.23 -12.07
CA GLY A 207 -8.16 -40.27 -12.93
C GLY A 207 -8.93 -41.24 -12.07
N THR A 208 -10.19 -41.48 -12.42
CA THR A 208 -10.99 -42.60 -11.89
C THR A 208 -10.32 -43.88 -12.35
N THR A 209 -9.73 -44.62 -11.43
CA THR A 209 -9.31 -46.01 -11.67
C THR A 209 -10.57 -46.87 -11.64
N GLU A 210 -10.96 -47.44 -12.80
CA GLU A 210 -11.88 -48.57 -12.86
C GLU A 210 -11.24 -49.85 -12.31
#